data_f9867d0e39040576b55fbf5cd568d14e
#
_entry.id   f9867d0e39040576b55fbf5cd568d14e
#
_cell.length_a   1.000
_cell.length_b   1.000
_cell.length_c   1.000
_cell.angle_alpha   90.00
_cell.angle_beta   90.00
_cell.angle_gamma   90.00
#
_symmetry.space_group_name_H-M   'P 1'
#
loop_
_entity.id
_entity.type
_entity.pdbx_description
1 polymer ?
#
loop_
_entity_poly.entity_id
_entity_poly.type
_entity_poly.pdbx_seq_one_letter_code
_entity_poly.pdbx_strand_id
1 'polypeptide(L)'
;MTNADANKPNERIFLSLATVTEVEEQAVVRALHSGWVAPLGPEVDAFEAEIAKRCGVDHALALSSGTAGLHLALLALGIGEGDYIPVSTMTFAATTNAIAYVGATPVFVDAAEDGNIDPELLLRTVDELLAEGKNVPGVMIVDLFGRCADYPAFAPRLEELGIALIEDAAEALGASVDGQPAGSFGRAAAL
;
A
#
# COMPACT_ATOMS: atom_id res chain seq x y z
N MET A 1 -9.36 0.57 -27.44
CA MET A 1 -9.90 -0.81 -27.48
C MET A 1 -10.90 -0.92 -26.34
N THR A 2 -12.19 -0.95 -26.65
CA THR A 2 -13.25 -1.02 -25.65
C THR A 2 -13.33 -2.43 -25.07
N ASN A 3 -13.55 -2.56 -23.76
CA ASN A 3 -13.71 -3.83 -23.01
C ASN A 3 -14.77 -4.83 -23.54
N ALA A 4 -15.33 -4.60 -24.73
CA ALA A 4 -16.33 -5.46 -25.36
C ALA A 4 -15.76 -6.74 -25.99
N ASP A 5 -14.44 -6.88 -26.13
CA ASP A 5 -13.79 -8.04 -26.74
C ASP A 5 -13.31 -9.11 -25.75
N ALA A 6 -13.53 -8.93 -24.45
CA ALA A 6 -12.99 -9.81 -23.40
C ALA A 6 -13.67 -11.19 -23.28
N ASN A 7 -14.61 -11.55 -24.15
CA ASN A 7 -15.43 -12.77 -23.99
C ASN A 7 -15.49 -13.67 -25.23
N LYS A 8 -14.39 -13.78 -26.00
CA LYS A 8 -14.30 -14.83 -27.04
C LYS A 8 -13.77 -16.11 -26.42
N PRO A 9 -14.41 -17.28 -26.64
CA PRO A 9 -13.91 -18.56 -26.16
C PRO A 9 -12.50 -18.80 -26.73
N ASN A 10 -11.50 -18.97 -25.85
CA ASN A 10 -10.07 -19.18 -26.12
C ASN A 10 -9.17 -17.91 -26.19
N GLU A 11 -9.65 -16.72 -25.87
CA GLU A 11 -8.75 -15.57 -25.69
C GLU A 11 -8.16 -15.54 -24.27
N ARG A 12 -6.88 -15.14 -24.16
CA ARG A 12 -6.20 -15.01 -22.87
C ARG A 12 -6.90 -13.95 -22.00
N ILE A 13 -7.31 -14.34 -20.80
CA ILE A 13 -7.81 -13.42 -19.79
C ILE A 13 -6.60 -12.85 -19.04
N PHE A 14 -6.45 -11.54 -19.08
CA PHE A 14 -5.41 -10.84 -18.34
C PHE A 14 -5.96 -10.45 -16.95
N LEU A 15 -5.12 -10.56 -15.93
CA LEU A 15 -5.50 -10.19 -14.57
C LEU A 15 -5.78 -8.68 -14.49
N SER A 16 -4.92 -7.87 -15.09
CA SER A 16 -5.04 -6.42 -15.10
C SER A 16 -4.42 -5.87 -16.38
N LEU A 17 -5.21 -5.12 -17.14
CA LEU A 17 -4.75 -4.37 -18.31
C LEU A 17 -4.88 -2.89 -18.01
N ALA A 18 -3.83 -2.13 -18.31
CA ALA A 18 -3.92 -0.68 -18.31
C ALA A 18 -4.96 -0.23 -19.35
N THR A 19 -5.90 0.61 -18.94
CA THR A 19 -6.83 1.29 -19.84
C THR A 19 -6.23 2.65 -20.19
N VAL A 20 -5.92 2.83 -21.48
CA VAL A 20 -5.44 4.11 -22.01
C VAL A 20 -6.52 4.67 -22.92
N THR A 21 -6.93 5.89 -22.63
CA THR A 21 -7.94 6.63 -23.37
C THR A 21 -7.34 7.94 -23.92
N GLU A 22 -8.17 8.71 -24.60
CA GLU A 22 -7.77 10.04 -25.07
C GLU A 22 -7.39 10.99 -23.90
N VAL A 23 -7.91 10.74 -22.71
CA VAL A 23 -7.60 11.55 -21.50
C VAL A 23 -6.12 11.40 -21.12
N GLU A 24 -5.63 10.17 -21.05
CA GLU A 24 -4.23 9.87 -20.73
C GLU A 24 -3.28 10.36 -21.83
N GLU A 25 -3.64 10.17 -23.10
CA GLU A 25 -2.86 10.65 -24.22
C GLU A 25 -2.70 12.19 -24.19
N GLN A 26 -3.80 12.91 -23.96
CA GLN A 26 -3.76 14.37 -23.85
C GLN A 26 -2.95 14.84 -22.64
N ALA A 27 -3.04 14.14 -21.49
CA ALA A 27 -2.27 14.47 -20.30
C ALA A 27 -0.76 14.35 -20.56
N VAL A 28 -0.33 13.24 -21.17
CA VAL A 28 1.09 13.03 -21.52
C VAL A 28 1.58 14.09 -22.52
N VAL A 29 0.78 14.42 -23.54
CA VAL A 29 1.13 15.44 -24.54
C VAL A 29 1.24 16.81 -23.88
N ARG A 30 0.32 17.19 -22.98
CA ARG A 30 0.42 18.44 -22.22
C ARG A 30 1.69 18.52 -21.39
N ALA A 31 2.02 17.43 -20.65
CA ALA A 31 3.23 17.38 -19.85
C ALA A 31 4.50 17.57 -20.69
N LEU A 32 4.60 16.90 -21.86
CA LEU A 32 5.72 17.08 -22.78
C LEU A 32 5.83 18.52 -23.31
N HIS A 33 4.70 19.13 -23.72
CA HIS A 33 4.68 20.50 -24.28
C HIS A 33 4.94 21.57 -23.20
N SER A 34 4.68 21.26 -21.93
CA SER A 34 4.96 22.19 -20.82
C SER A 34 6.45 22.43 -20.59
N GLY A 35 7.30 21.51 -21.05
CA GLY A 35 8.74 21.51 -20.78
C GLY A 35 9.11 20.94 -19.40
N TRP A 36 8.14 20.60 -18.56
CA TRP A 36 8.36 19.95 -17.27
C TRP A 36 8.45 18.42 -17.44
N VAL A 37 9.52 17.96 -18.08
CA VAL A 37 9.85 16.52 -18.19
C VAL A 37 10.88 16.19 -17.08
N ALA A 38 10.42 16.29 -15.84
CA ALA A 38 11.24 16.13 -14.64
C ALA A 38 10.37 15.56 -13.51
N PRO A 39 10.97 15.02 -12.41
CA PRO A 39 10.24 14.51 -11.25
C PRO A 39 9.62 15.64 -10.38
N LEU A 40 9.47 16.81 -10.91
CA LEU A 40 8.86 17.99 -10.32
C LEU A 40 8.02 18.70 -11.38
N GLY A 41 7.05 19.50 -10.95
CA GLY A 41 6.27 20.35 -11.82
C GLY A 41 4.77 20.22 -11.65
N PRO A 42 3.98 21.01 -12.41
CA PRO A 42 2.54 21.16 -12.18
C PRO A 42 1.74 19.86 -12.23
N GLU A 43 2.12 18.90 -13.08
CA GLU A 43 1.42 17.61 -13.17
C GLU A 43 1.72 16.73 -11.94
N VAL A 44 2.93 16.80 -11.38
CA VAL A 44 3.30 16.10 -10.14
C VAL A 44 2.55 16.72 -8.96
N ASP A 45 2.58 18.04 -8.83
CA ASP A 45 1.90 18.77 -7.75
C ASP A 45 0.37 18.49 -7.77
N ALA A 46 -0.22 18.46 -8.97
CA ALA A 46 -1.64 18.16 -9.15
C ALA A 46 -1.96 16.69 -8.76
N PHE A 47 -1.12 15.75 -9.17
CA PHE A 47 -1.27 14.33 -8.82
C PHE A 47 -1.22 14.12 -7.31
N GLU A 48 -0.23 14.69 -6.63
CA GLU A 48 -0.10 14.61 -5.17
C GLU A 48 -1.33 15.19 -4.46
N ALA A 49 -1.80 16.35 -4.90
CA ALA A 49 -2.99 16.98 -4.33
C ALA A 49 -4.27 16.16 -4.56
N GLU A 50 -4.43 15.56 -5.74
CA GLU A 50 -5.59 14.72 -6.07
C GLU A 50 -5.60 13.41 -5.29
N ILE A 51 -4.44 12.75 -5.15
CA ILE A 51 -4.31 11.54 -4.33
C ILE A 51 -4.58 11.84 -2.86
N ALA A 52 -3.97 12.88 -2.29
CA ALA A 52 -4.22 13.29 -0.92
C ALA A 52 -5.71 13.53 -0.65
N LYS A 53 -6.38 14.26 -1.55
CA LYS A 53 -7.82 14.51 -1.48
C LYS A 53 -8.64 13.23 -1.59
N ARG A 54 -8.27 12.32 -2.49
CA ARG A 54 -9.02 11.07 -2.72
C ARG A 54 -8.93 10.12 -1.54
N CYS A 55 -7.77 10.04 -0.92
CA CYS A 55 -7.54 9.23 0.29
C CYS A 55 -7.99 9.96 1.58
N GLY A 56 -8.31 11.24 1.52
CA GLY A 56 -8.72 11.99 2.70
C GLY A 56 -7.57 12.24 3.69
N VAL A 57 -6.33 12.34 3.19
CA VAL A 57 -5.12 12.59 3.96
C VAL A 57 -4.55 13.97 3.67
N ASP A 58 -3.70 14.48 4.56
CA ASP A 58 -3.14 15.83 4.43
C ASP A 58 -2.10 15.93 3.30
N HIS A 59 -1.35 14.87 3.05
CA HIS A 59 -0.22 14.87 2.12
C HIS A 59 -0.13 13.58 1.33
N ALA A 60 0.30 13.69 0.08
CA ALA A 60 0.78 12.59 -0.75
C ALA A 60 2.10 12.99 -1.40
N LEU A 61 2.92 12.01 -1.75
CA LEU A 61 4.20 12.20 -2.40
C LEU A 61 4.30 11.26 -3.60
N ALA A 62 4.53 11.80 -4.78
CA ALA A 62 4.75 11.03 -5.99
C ALA A 62 6.15 10.41 -5.99
N LEU A 63 6.21 9.11 -6.16
CA LEU A 63 7.46 8.35 -6.19
C LEU A 63 7.53 7.48 -7.45
N SER A 64 8.69 6.90 -7.71
CA SER A 64 8.94 6.09 -8.91
C SER A 64 8.23 4.73 -8.90
N SER A 65 7.83 4.24 -7.74
CA SER A 65 7.13 2.96 -7.56
C SER A 65 6.56 2.82 -6.15
N GLY A 66 5.56 1.94 -5.96
CA GLY A 66 5.06 1.55 -4.64
C GLY A 66 6.16 0.96 -3.75
N THR A 67 7.08 0.17 -4.31
CA THR A 67 8.24 -0.34 -3.56
C THR A 67 9.08 0.77 -2.96
N ALA A 68 9.32 1.86 -3.70
CA ALA A 68 10.03 3.04 -3.19
C ALA A 68 9.23 3.74 -2.10
N GLY A 69 7.89 3.77 -2.23
CA GLY A 69 6.97 4.31 -1.22
C GLY A 69 7.05 3.55 0.09
N LEU A 70 6.92 2.22 0.04
CA LEU A 70 7.01 1.36 1.23
C LEU A 70 8.38 1.47 1.91
N HIS A 71 9.47 1.46 1.13
CA HIS A 71 10.83 1.64 1.66
C HIS A 71 11.00 3.00 2.35
N LEU A 72 10.53 4.07 1.71
CA LEU A 72 10.59 5.43 2.29
C LEU A 72 9.74 5.55 3.56
N ALA A 73 8.55 4.95 3.59
CA ALA A 73 7.68 4.92 4.77
C ALA A 73 8.37 4.27 5.97
N LEU A 74 9.02 3.12 5.78
CA LEU A 74 9.80 2.44 6.82
C LEU A 74 10.93 3.31 7.34
N LEU A 75 11.71 3.92 6.44
CA LEU A 75 12.81 4.84 6.83
C LEU A 75 12.30 6.06 7.59
N ALA A 76 11.18 6.66 7.13
CA ALA A 76 10.59 7.83 7.77
C ALA A 76 10.06 7.53 9.20
N LEU A 77 9.63 6.29 9.43
CA LEU A 77 9.22 5.80 10.74
C LEU A 77 10.39 5.35 11.63
N GLY A 78 11.62 5.41 11.12
CA GLY A 78 12.82 5.01 11.86
C GLY A 78 12.99 3.50 12.02
N ILE A 79 12.31 2.71 11.18
CA ILE A 79 12.36 1.24 11.20
C ILE A 79 13.66 0.76 10.55
N GLY A 80 14.33 -0.22 11.16
CA GLY A 80 15.63 -0.68 10.68
C GLY A 80 16.10 -1.99 11.29
N GLU A 81 17.43 -2.15 11.36
CA GLU A 81 18.08 -3.36 11.86
C GLU A 81 17.69 -3.65 13.32
N GLY A 82 17.32 -4.90 13.59
CA GLY A 82 16.85 -5.36 14.91
C GLY A 82 15.35 -5.26 15.13
N ASP A 83 14.62 -4.63 14.23
CA ASP A 83 13.16 -4.53 14.26
C ASP A 83 12.50 -5.75 13.64
N TYR A 84 11.32 -6.12 14.14
CA TYR A 84 10.48 -7.19 13.64
C TYR A 84 9.17 -6.60 13.14
N ILE A 85 8.83 -6.86 11.87
CA ILE A 85 7.66 -6.29 11.21
C ILE A 85 6.71 -7.39 10.78
N PRO A 86 5.61 -7.62 11.51
CA PRO A 86 4.52 -8.46 11.05
C PRO A 86 3.98 -7.97 9.70
N VAL A 87 3.82 -8.91 8.76
CA VAL A 87 3.44 -8.61 7.38
C VAL A 87 2.61 -9.75 6.78
N SER A 88 1.67 -9.40 5.88
CA SER A 88 0.83 -10.38 5.19
C SER A 88 1.67 -11.39 4.41
N THR A 89 1.30 -12.70 4.46
CA THR A 89 1.91 -13.73 3.61
C THR A 89 1.46 -13.61 2.16
N MET A 90 0.18 -13.29 1.92
CA MET A 90 -0.33 -13.02 0.59
C MET A 90 -0.03 -11.56 0.21
N THR A 91 1.05 -11.37 -0.54
CA THR A 91 1.49 -10.05 -0.96
C THR A 91 2.40 -10.13 -2.18
N PHE A 92 2.56 -9.02 -2.87
CA PHE A 92 3.62 -8.84 -3.84
C PHE A 92 4.98 -8.75 -3.11
N ALA A 93 6.03 -9.28 -3.69
CA ALA A 93 7.36 -9.33 -3.05
C ALA A 93 7.92 -7.96 -2.64
N ALA A 94 7.41 -6.86 -3.22
CA ALA A 94 7.80 -5.50 -2.88
C ALA A 94 7.62 -5.18 -1.40
N THR A 95 6.51 -5.63 -0.81
CA THR A 95 6.14 -5.40 0.60
C THR A 95 7.21 -5.94 1.54
N THR A 96 7.58 -7.21 1.36
CA THR A 96 8.60 -7.85 2.19
C THR A 96 10.02 -7.40 1.86
N ASN A 97 10.29 -7.10 0.58
CA ASN A 97 11.58 -6.56 0.16
C ASN A 97 11.85 -5.19 0.78
N ALA A 98 10.84 -4.32 0.88
CA ALA A 98 10.99 -3.03 1.54
C ALA A 98 11.44 -3.16 2.99
N ILE A 99 10.88 -4.13 3.74
CA ILE A 99 11.27 -4.45 5.11
C ILE A 99 12.73 -4.93 5.15
N ALA A 100 13.11 -5.81 4.24
CA ALA A 100 14.48 -6.31 4.15
C ALA A 100 15.50 -5.21 3.76
N TYR A 101 15.11 -4.24 2.94
CA TYR A 101 15.99 -3.14 2.51
C TYR A 101 16.39 -2.22 3.66
N VAL A 102 15.54 -2.05 4.67
CA VAL A 102 15.90 -1.29 5.88
C VAL A 102 16.63 -2.14 6.93
N GLY A 103 16.86 -3.43 6.66
CA GLY A 103 17.53 -4.36 7.59
C GLY A 103 16.62 -4.92 8.68
N ALA A 104 15.31 -4.64 8.64
CA ALA A 104 14.34 -5.21 9.55
C ALA A 104 13.98 -6.66 9.17
N THR A 105 13.41 -7.40 10.11
CA THR A 105 13.01 -8.79 9.93
C THR A 105 11.51 -8.87 9.64
N PRO A 106 11.08 -9.31 8.44
CA PRO A 106 9.67 -9.58 8.18
C PRO A 106 9.20 -10.81 8.95
N VAL A 107 8.06 -10.70 9.61
CA VAL A 107 7.40 -11.82 10.31
C VAL A 107 6.08 -12.08 9.59
N PHE A 108 6.01 -13.20 8.89
CA PHE A 108 4.86 -13.52 8.06
C PHE A 108 3.66 -13.96 8.89
N VAL A 109 2.52 -13.32 8.65
CA VAL A 109 1.23 -13.65 9.25
C VAL A 109 0.31 -14.18 8.15
N ASP A 110 -0.32 -15.30 8.40
CA ASP A 110 -1.17 -15.98 7.42
C ASP A 110 -2.45 -15.19 7.12
N ALA A 111 -3.09 -15.54 6.01
CA ALA A 111 -4.26 -14.87 5.51
C ALA A 111 -5.56 -15.52 6.02
N ALA A 112 -6.60 -14.71 6.19
CA ALA A 112 -7.97 -15.16 6.33
C ALA A 112 -8.52 -15.71 5.00
N GLU A 113 -9.75 -16.21 5.00
CA GLU A 113 -10.38 -16.81 3.80
C GLU A 113 -10.49 -15.84 2.61
N ASP A 114 -10.49 -14.54 2.87
CA ASP A 114 -10.58 -13.50 1.84
C ASP A 114 -9.22 -13.10 1.24
N GLY A 115 -8.13 -13.67 1.74
CA GLY A 115 -6.77 -13.43 1.31
C GLY A 115 -6.07 -12.28 2.03
N ASN A 116 -6.77 -11.42 2.74
CA ASN A 116 -6.16 -10.40 3.58
C ASN A 116 -5.60 -11.01 4.87
N ILE A 117 -4.74 -10.26 5.55
CA ILE A 117 -4.13 -10.71 6.81
C ILE A 117 -5.21 -11.13 7.83
N ASP A 118 -5.02 -12.25 8.51
CA ASP A 118 -5.91 -12.68 9.59
C ASP A 118 -5.71 -11.79 10.82
N PRO A 119 -6.73 -11.05 11.29
CA PRO A 119 -6.63 -10.13 12.42
C PRO A 119 -6.23 -10.79 13.73
N GLU A 120 -6.75 -11.99 14.02
CA GLU A 120 -6.45 -12.71 15.27
C GLU A 120 -5.01 -13.21 15.26
N LEU A 121 -4.55 -13.74 14.11
CA LEU A 121 -3.17 -14.16 13.95
C LEU A 121 -2.20 -12.99 14.03
N LEU A 122 -2.55 -11.84 13.45
CA LEU A 122 -1.73 -10.62 13.54
C LEU A 122 -1.53 -10.20 14.99
N LEU A 123 -2.61 -10.01 15.74
CA LEU A 123 -2.54 -9.55 17.14
C LEU A 123 -1.80 -10.56 18.02
N ARG A 124 -2.04 -11.86 17.82
CA ARG A 124 -1.30 -12.90 18.53
C ARG A 124 0.19 -12.86 18.21
N THR A 125 0.57 -12.72 16.94
CA THR A 125 1.97 -12.62 16.53
C THR A 125 2.66 -11.41 17.17
N VAL A 126 1.98 -10.27 17.22
CA VAL A 126 2.49 -9.06 17.89
C VAL A 126 2.71 -9.32 19.37
N ASP A 127 1.72 -9.89 20.07
CA ASP A 127 1.83 -10.18 21.51
C ASP A 127 2.95 -11.19 21.81
N GLU A 128 3.13 -12.23 20.98
CA GLU A 128 4.20 -13.22 21.10
C GLU A 128 5.59 -12.56 20.92
N LEU A 129 5.76 -11.73 19.90
CA LEU A 129 7.03 -11.02 19.67
C LEU A 129 7.37 -10.08 20.82
N LEU A 130 6.40 -9.34 21.33
CA LEU A 130 6.59 -8.44 22.48
C LEU A 130 6.95 -9.23 23.76
N ALA A 131 6.31 -10.39 23.99
CA ALA A 131 6.62 -11.29 25.11
C ALA A 131 8.04 -11.86 25.02
N GLU A 132 8.56 -12.06 23.81
CA GLU A 132 9.95 -12.46 23.56
C GLU A 132 10.95 -11.31 23.70
N GLY A 133 10.50 -10.09 24.00
CA GLY A 133 11.33 -8.90 24.10
C GLY A 133 11.83 -8.36 22.76
N LYS A 134 11.16 -8.70 21.66
CA LYS A 134 11.45 -8.17 20.32
C LYS A 134 10.92 -6.74 20.19
N ASN A 135 11.61 -5.93 19.40
CA ASN A 135 11.13 -4.61 19.03
C ASN A 135 10.20 -4.70 17.82
N VAL A 136 8.95 -4.27 17.99
CA VAL A 136 7.90 -4.28 16.96
C VAL A 136 7.39 -2.85 16.78
N PRO A 137 8.12 -1.99 16.06
CA PRO A 137 7.76 -0.58 15.89
C PRO A 137 6.60 -0.38 14.92
N GLY A 138 6.31 -1.37 14.07
CA GLY A 138 5.25 -1.29 13.08
C GLY A 138 4.79 -2.63 12.56
N VAL A 139 3.66 -2.62 11.84
CA VAL A 139 3.13 -3.72 11.03
C VAL A 139 2.89 -3.24 9.61
N MET A 140 3.00 -4.12 8.62
CA MET A 140 2.75 -3.79 7.23
C MET A 140 1.60 -4.63 6.68
N ILE A 141 0.50 -3.99 6.37
CA ILE A 141 -0.77 -4.61 5.98
C ILE A 141 -1.03 -4.36 4.51
N VAL A 142 -1.45 -5.39 3.80
CA VAL A 142 -1.74 -5.32 2.36
C VAL A 142 -3.24 -5.33 2.13
N ASP A 143 -3.72 -4.45 1.25
CA ASP A 143 -5.09 -4.41 0.76
C ASP A 143 -5.18 -5.21 -0.54
N LEU A 144 -5.28 -6.53 -0.39
CA LEU A 144 -5.11 -7.48 -1.48
C LEU A 144 -6.23 -7.37 -2.53
N PHE A 145 -5.83 -7.27 -3.80
CA PHE A 145 -6.71 -7.23 -4.98
C PHE A 145 -7.83 -6.17 -4.90
N GLY A 146 -7.53 -5.03 -4.27
CA GLY A 146 -8.47 -3.92 -4.17
C GLY A 146 -9.49 -4.04 -3.06
N ARG A 147 -9.26 -4.93 -2.10
CA ARG A 147 -10.08 -5.08 -0.90
C ARG A 147 -9.27 -4.71 0.33
N CYS A 148 -9.73 -3.69 1.05
CA CYS A 148 -9.11 -3.31 2.31
C CYS A 148 -9.13 -4.46 3.32
N ALA A 149 -8.07 -4.59 4.11
CA ALA A 149 -8.04 -5.47 5.27
C ALA A 149 -9.07 -5.05 6.33
N ASP A 150 -9.37 -5.92 7.29
CA ASP A 150 -10.29 -5.62 8.39
C ASP A 150 -9.60 -4.75 9.46
N TYR A 151 -9.27 -3.51 9.08
CA TYR A 151 -8.62 -2.53 9.96
C TYR A 151 -9.34 -2.32 11.28
N PRO A 152 -10.68 -2.23 11.35
CA PRO A 152 -11.40 -2.10 12.60
C PRO A 152 -11.10 -3.20 13.63
N ALA A 153 -10.75 -4.41 13.17
CA ALA A 153 -10.50 -5.53 14.05
C ALA A 153 -9.14 -5.45 14.79
N PHE A 154 -8.15 -4.75 14.25
CA PHE A 154 -6.79 -4.73 14.83
C PHE A 154 -6.19 -3.34 15.03
N ALA A 155 -6.57 -2.33 14.25
CA ALA A 155 -5.95 -1.01 14.32
C ALA A 155 -6.06 -0.35 15.72
N PRO A 156 -7.19 -0.42 16.45
CA PRO A 156 -7.28 0.14 17.78
C PRO A 156 -6.27 -0.47 18.77
N ARG A 157 -6.04 -1.79 18.67
CA ARG A 157 -5.09 -2.47 19.53
C ARG A 157 -3.66 -2.10 19.22
N LEU A 158 -3.31 -1.94 17.94
CA LEU A 158 -1.98 -1.48 17.53
C LEU A 158 -1.72 -0.05 18.01
N GLU A 159 -2.71 0.82 17.94
CA GLU A 159 -2.62 2.18 18.45
C GLU A 159 -2.37 2.22 19.97
N GLU A 160 -3.10 1.41 20.75
CA GLU A 160 -2.87 1.26 22.21
C GLU A 160 -1.44 0.82 22.53
N LEU A 161 -0.86 -0.04 21.70
CA LEU A 161 0.50 -0.53 21.84
C LEU A 161 1.57 0.45 21.32
N GLY A 162 1.15 1.53 20.64
CA GLY A 162 2.05 2.48 20.00
C GLY A 162 2.76 1.92 18.76
N ILE A 163 2.20 0.86 18.16
CA ILE A 163 2.74 0.19 16.97
C ILE A 163 2.21 0.88 15.72
N ALA A 164 3.11 1.32 14.84
CA ALA A 164 2.74 2.01 13.61
C ALA A 164 2.11 1.03 12.60
N LEU A 165 0.99 1.42 12.01
CA LEU A 165 0.40 0.72 10.88
C LEU A 165 0.92 1.34 9.59
N ILE A 166 1.45 0.52 8.68
CA ILE A 166 1.88 0.88 7.33
C ILE A 166 0.97 0.13 6.36
N GLU A 167 0.39 0.84 5.42
CA GLU A 167 -0.59 0.30 4.49
C GLU A 167 0.04 0.13 3.11
N ASP A 168 0.02 -1.08 2.58
CA ASP A 168 0.31 -1.37 1.18
C ASP A 168 -1.02 -1.47 0.43
N ALA A 169 -1.46 -0.33 -0.09
CA ALA A 169 -2.69 -0.17 -0.83
C ALA A 169 -2.46 -0.10 -2.35
N ALA A 170 -1.37 -0.70 -2.85
CA ALA A 170 -0.96 -0.63 -4.26
C ALA A 170 -2.06 -1.07 -5.24
N GLU A 171 -3.01 -1.86 -4.80
CA GLU A 171 -4.13 -2.34 -5.62
C GLU A 171 -5.48 -1.74 -5.20
N ALA A 172 -5.53 -0.88 -4.18
CA ALA A 172 -6.77 -0.54 -3.47
C ALA A 172 -7.24 0.91 -3.63
N LEU A 173 -6.65 1.70 -4.54
CA LEU A 173 -7.10 3.07 -4.78
C LEU A 173 -8.61 3.13 -5.10
N GLY A 174 -9.37 3.77 -4.20
CA GLY A 174 -10.83 3.89 -4.32
C GLY A 174 -11.62 2.87 -3.52
N ALA A 175 -10.99 1.86 -2.92
CA ALA A 175 -11.60 1.00 -1.93
C ALA A 175 -11.83 1.73 -0.60
N SER A 176 -12.69 1.19 0.26
CA SER A 176 -12.95 1.77 1.58
C SER A 176 -13.54 0.74 2.54
N VAL A 177 -13.34 0.95 3.85
CA VAL A 177 -14.03 0.25 4.94
C VAL A 177 -14.74 1.30 5.80
N ASP A 178 -16.03 1.11 6.05
CA ASP A 178 -16.87 2.02 6.85
C ASP A 178 -16.78 3.49 6.43
N GLY A 179 -16.56 3.73 5.13
CA GLY A 179 -16.44 5.07 4.56
C GLY A 179 -15.04 5.68 4.68
N GLN A 180 -14.10 5.02 5.33
CA GLN A 180 -12.69 5.41 5.37
C GLN A 180 -11.97 4.83 4.14
N PRO A 181 -11.33 5.65 3.29
CA PRO A 181 -10.70 5.17 2.06
C PRO A 181 -9.37 4.46 2.32
N ALA A 182 -9.05 3.50 1.44
CA ALA A 182 -7.70 2.93 1.35
C ALA A 182 -6.66 4.05 1.17
N GLY A 183 -5.49 3.87 1.76
CA GLY A 183 -4.44 4.88 1.84
C GLY A 183 -4.54 5.80 3.05
N SER A 184 -5.53 5.61 3.94
CA SER A 184 -5.74 6.47 5.11
C SER A 184 -5.75 5.74 6.46
N PHE A 185 -5.60 4.42 6.48
CA PHE A 185 -5.65 3.65 7.74
C PHE A 185 -4.35 3.69 8.53
N GLY A 186 -3.21 3.88 7.85
CA GLY A 186 -1.90 3.83 8.46
C GLY A 186 -1.28 5.20 8.76
N ARG A 187 -0.10 5.15 9.40
CA ARG A 187 0.78 6.32 9.56
C ARG A 187 1.42 6.72 8.23
N ALA A 188 1.53 5.78 7.32
CA ALA A 188 1.92 5.94 5.93
C ALA A 188 1.27 4.85 5.08
N ALA A 189 1.03 5.16 3.81
CA ALA A 189 0.51 4.22 2.84
C ALA A 189 1.27 4.34 1.51
N ALA A 190 1.35 3.23 0.76
CA ALA A 190 1.75 3.21 -0.64
C ALA A 190 0.57 2.78 -1.51
N LEU A 191 0.33 3.54 -2.60
CA LEU A 191 -0.76 3.33 -3.55
C LEU A 191 -0.20 3.04 -4.95
#